data_4602b1ac976feb919f4f7fcfd7502557
#
_entry.id   4602b1ac976feb919f4f7fcfd7502557
#
_cell.length_a   1.000
_cell.length_b   1.000
_cell.length_c   1.000
_cell.angle_alpha   90.00
_cell.angle_beta   90.00
_cell.angle_gamma   90.00
#
_symmetry.space_group_name_H-M   'P 1'
#
loop_
_entity.id
_entity.type
_entity.pdbx_description
1 polymer ?
#
loop_
_entity_poly.entity_id
_entity_poly.type
_entity_poly.pdbx_seq_one_letter_code
_entity_poly.pdbx_strand_id
1 'polypeptide(L)'
;MLDRVQFRGLLVVTAALLIGACAPTPRPDSGSGPRPSGATASAGQSYEIVESDVTVRVYRDGPLARLGHNHVIASTGVTGRVVLAEPVSRSTLELSLPLDSLTVDEPARRAGAGSDFPDNVTGADREGTRRNMLGPALLDAANFPAMHLASVAVAEREGSLYVTTRVNVAGNAREIVVPVVMEIQGGTLVAWGEFTVTHAELGLAPFSVAMGALRVREDLQVAYRLVARKANT
;
A
#
# COMPACT_ATOMS: atom_id res chain seq x y z
N MET A 1 -3.44 18.39 -66.09
CA MET A 1 -4.85 18.43 -66.44
C MET A 1 -5.53 18.70 -65.12
N LEU A 2 -5.68 19.98 -64.80
CA LEU A 2 -6.96 20.71 -64.76
C LEU A 2 -7.94 20.10 -63.74
N ASP A 3 -8.52 20.76 -62.76
CA ASP A 3 -8.92 22.17 -62.70
C ASP A 3 -9.22 22.62 -61.25
N ARG A 4 -9.01 23.88 -61.03
CA ARG A 4 -9.38 24.69 -59.87
C ARG A 4 -10.88 25.04 -59.95
N VAL A 5 -11.56 25.11 -58.80
CA VAL A 5 -12.65 26.10 -58.66
C VAL A 5 -12.59 26.68 -57.23
N GLN A 6 -12.32 27.96 -57.21
CA GLN A 6 -12.54 28.87 -56.09
C GLN A 6 -13.99 29.34 -56.09
N PHE A 7 -14.61 29.49 -54.92
CA PHE A 7 -15.71 30.42 -54.76
C PHE A 7 -15.51 31.29 -53.52
N ARG A 8 -15.30 32.56 -53.84
CA ARG A 8 -15.37 33.68 -52.91
C ARG A 8 -16.85 34.06 -52.78
N GLY A 9 -17.30 34.24 -51.53
CA GLY A 9 -18.61 34.86 -51.22
C GLY A 9 -18.43 35.81 -50.04
N LEU A 10 -18.26 37.06 -50.39
CA LEU A 10 -18.24 38.23 -49.53
C LEU A 10 -19.69 38.64 -49.27
N LEU A 11 -20.13 38.84 -48.06
CA LEU A 11 -21.26 39.70 -47.77
C LEU A 11 -21.14 40.43 -46.43
N VAL A 12 -21.46 41.67 -46.48
CA VAL A 12 -21.17 42.84 -45.71
C VAL A 12 -22.30 43.13 -44.70
N VAL A 13 -21.90 43.50 -43.48
CA VAL A 13 -22.45 44.58 -42.60
C VAL A 13 -23.91 44.56 -42.23
N THR A 14 -24.17 44.60 -40.94
CA THR A 14 -24.85 45.76 -40.31
C THR A 14 -24.64 45.77 -38.80
N ALA A 15 -24.10 46.90 -38.32
CA ALA A 15 -24.00 47.25 -36.91
C ALA A 15 -25.39 47.76 -36.44
N ALA A 16 -25.86 47.27 -35.32
CA ALA A 16 -26.92 47.87 -34.57
C ALA A 16 -26.47 48.03 -33.09
N LEU A 17 -26.15 49.25 -32.73
CA LEU A 17 -26.00 49.67 -31.32
C LEU A 17 -27.35 49.61 -30.65
N LEU A 18 -27.51 48.83 -29.61
CA LEU A 18 -28.56 48.97 -28.62
C LEU A 18 -27.92 49.12 -27.25
N ILE A 19 -28.00 50.33 -26.72
CA ILE A 19 -27.68 50.68 -25.35
C ILE A 19 -28.78 50.08 -24.46
N GLY A 20 -28.46 49.01 -23.75
CA GLY A 20 -29.35 48.35 -22.78
C GLY A 20 -28.79 48.53 -21.37
N ALA A 21 -29.60 49.15 -20.50
CA ALA A 21 -29.28 49.50 -19.14
C ALA A 21 -28.79 48.32 -18.29
N CYS A 22 -27.70 48.57 -17.52
CA CYS A 22 -27.23 47.67 -16.45
C CYS A 22 -28.25 47.60 -15.32
N ALA A 23 -28.97 46.49 -15.21
CA ALA A 23 -29.60 46.07 -13.97
C ALA A 23 -28.63 45.10 -13.25
N PRO A 24 -28.38 45.29 -11.94
CA PRO A 24 -27.56 44.33 -11.20
C PRO A 24 -28.32 43.02 -11.04
N THR A 25 -27.81 41.98 -11.65
CA THR A 25 -28.29 40.62 -11.40
C THR A 25 -27.98 40.21 -9.95
N PRO A 26 -28.94 39.64 -9.21
CA PRO A 26 -28.65 39.08 -7.89
C PRO A 26 -27.64 37.95 -8.05
N ARG A 27 -26.54 38.01 -7.29
CA ARG A 27 -25.55 36.96 -7.17
C ARG A 27 -26.26 35.72 -6.60
N PRO A 28 -26.22 34.54 -7.25
CA PRO A 28 -26.76 33.35 -6.62
C PRO A 28 -25.96 33.13 -5.33
N ASP A 29 -26.67 32.98 -4.22
CA ASP A 29 -26.13 32.52 -2.96
C ASP A 29 -25.28 31.26 -3.24
N SER A 30 -24.04 31.32 -2.81
CA SER A 30 -23.16 30.16 -2.77
C SER A 30 -23.76 29.18 -1.77
N GLY A 31 -24.73 28.41 -2.23
CA GLY A 31 -25.27 27.29 -1.49
C GLY A 31 -24.09 26.43 -1.08
N SER A 32 -23.84 26.35 0.22
CA SER A 32 -22.96 25.40 0.84
C SER A 32 -23.37 24.01 0.35
N GLY A 33 -22.71 23.51 -0.71
CA GLY A 33 -22.87 22.13 -1.13
C GLY A 33 -22.68 21.22 0.10
N PRO A 34 -23.34 20.05 0.15
CA PRO A 34 -23.17 19.15 1.26
C PRO A 34 -21.66 18.89 1.40
N ARG A 35 -21.08 19.36 2.50
CA ARG A 35 -19.74 18.97 2.92
C ARG A 35 -19.79 17.44 2.97
N PRO A 36 -18.87 16.72 2.28
CA PRO A 36 -18.89 15.25 2.37
C PRO A 36 -18.90 14.92 3.85
N SER A 37 -19.99 14.28 4.27
CA SER A 37 -20.20 13.84 5.64
C SER A 37 -18.97 13.03 5.98
N GLY A 38 -18.15 13.50 6.92
CA GLY A 38 -16.99 12.79 7.37
C GLY A 38 -17.42 11.37 7.70
N ALA A 39 -16.67 10.39 7.25
CA ALA A 39 -16.88 8.99 7.58
C ALA A 39 -17.22 8.94 9.07
N THR A 40 -18.42 8.49 9.39
CA THR A 40 -18.89 8.36 10.77
C THR A 40 -17.87 7.49 11.46
N ALA A 41 -17.07 8.04 12.37
CA ALA A 41 -16.12 7.28 13.13
C ALA A 41 -16.87 6.08 13.71
N SER A 42 -16.48 4.87 13.36
CA SER A 42 -17.10 3.67 13.89
C SER A 42 -17.09 3.79 15.40
N ALA A 43 -18.26 3.70 16.04
CA ALA A 43 -18.37 3.68 17.49
C ALA A 43 -17.70 2.39 17.99
N GLY A 44 -16.40 2.45 18.24
CA GLY A 44 -15.58 1.31 18.58
C GLY A 44 -14.42 1.71 19.49
N GLN A 45 -13.77 0.71 20.09
CA GLN A 45 -12.59 0.91 20.92
C GLN A 45 -11.34 1.09 20.06
N SER A 46 -10.68 2.23 20.20
CA SER A 46 -9.42 2.52 19.51
C SER A 46 -8.22 1.91 20.23
N TYR A 47 -7.29 1.37 19.43
CA TYR A 47 -6.00 0.81 19.85
C TYR A 47 -4.90 1.37 18.97
N GLU A 48 -3.82 1.90 19.57
CA GLU A 48 -2.63 2.40 18.89
C GLU A 48 -1.54 1.32 18.86
N ILE A 49 -0.91 1.13 17.70
CA ILE A 49 0.21 0.19 17.56
C ILE A 49 1.39 0.69 18.41
N VAL A 50 1.90 -0.18 19.29
CA VAL A 50 3.04 0.11 20.17
C VAL A 50 4.23 -0.81 19.91
N GLU A 51 4.01 -1.98 19.29
CA GLU A 51 5.06 -2.90 18.88
C GLU A 51 4.62 -3.60 17.59
N SER A 52 5.56 -3.83 16.69
CA SER A 52 5.32 -4.56 15.47
C SER A 52 6.49 -5.45 15.12
N ASP A 53 6.21 -6.57 14.49
CA ASP A 53 7.18 -7.46 13.87
C ASP A 53 6.58 -7.96 12.56
N VAL A 54 7.21 -7.57 11.45
CA VAL A 54 6.83 -8.01 10.11
C VAL A 54 8.03 -8.68 9.48
N THR A 55 7.83 -9.85 8.92
CA THR A 55 8.86 -10.61 8.21
C THR A 55 8.33 -11.04 6.84
N VAL A 56 9.11 -10.80 5.80
CA VAL A 56 8.83 -11.24 4.43
C VAL A 56 9.96 -12.13 3.96
N ARG A 57 9.64 -13.39 3.64
CA ARG A 57 10.57 -14.33 3.02
C ARG A 57 10.46 -14.23 1.51
N VAL A 58 11.60 -13.98 0.88
CA VAL A 58 11.75 -13.72 -0.55
C VAL A 58 12.65 -14.79 -1.14
N TYR A 59 12.16 -15.50 -2.14
CA TYR A 59 12.89 -16.60 -2.77
C TYR A 59 13.42 -16.20 -4.14
N ARG A 60 14.61 -16.68 -4.45
CA ARG A 60 15.23 -16.58 -5.77
C ARG A 60 14.61 -17.58 -6.75
N ASP A 61 14.61 -17.24 -8.03
CA ASP A 61 14.11 -18.08 -9.13
C ASP A 61 14.90 -17.86 -10.42
N GLY A 62 14.61 -18.67 -11.42
CA GLY A 62 15.21 -18.64 -12.75
C GLY A 62 16.39 -19.59 -12.93
N PRO A 63 16.86 -19.75 -14.17
CA PRO A 63 17.96 -20.68 -14.51
C PRO A 63 19.27 -20.41 -13.76
N LEU A 64 19.52 -19.17 -13.37
CA LEU A 64 20.69 -18.75 -12.60
C LEU A 64 20.40 -18.57 -11.10
N ALA A 65 19.31 -19.08 -10.58
CA ALA A 65 18.91 -18.92 -9.17
C ALA A 65 20.04 -19.29 -8.18
N ARG A 66 20.88 -20.29 -8.52
CA ARG A 66 22.03 -20.72 -7.70
C ARG A 66 23.08 -19.61 -7.45
N LEU A 67 23.07 -18.54 -8.26
CA LEU A 67 23.99 -17.39 -8.13
C LEU A 67 23.43 -16.29 -7.24
N GLY A 68 22.17 -16.37 -6.83
CA GLY A 68 21.54 -15.44 -5.92
C GLY A 68 21.28 -16.06 -4.55
N HIS A 69 20.61 -15.30 -3.70
CA HIS A 69 20.24 -15.69 -2.34
C HIS A 69 18.73 -15.58 -2.14
N ASN A 70 18.18 -16.38 -1.22
CA ASN A 70 16.90 -16.08 -0.61
C ASN A 70 17.11 -14.99 0.44
N HIS A 71 16.16 -14.12 0.65
CA HIS A 71 16.28 -12.98 1.56
C HIS A 71 15.18 -12.97 2.59
N VAL A 72 15.52 -12.54 3.81
CA VAL A 72 14.58 -12.22 4.88
C VAL A 72 14.53 -10.70 5.02
N ILE A 73 13.40 -10.11 4.66
CA ILE A 73 13.14 -8.69 4.85
C ILE A 73 12.31 -8.55 6.12
N ALA A 74 12.64 -7.59 6.97
CA ALA A 74 11.91 -7.41 8.23
C ALA A 74 11.72 -5.93 8.57
N SER A 75 10.75 -5.64 9.41
CA SER A 75 10.54 -4.33 10.01
C SER A 75 9.85 -4.46 11.37
N THR A 76 10.21 -3.56 12.27
CA THR A 76 9.52 -3.30 13.54
C THR A 76 8.93 -1.90 13.58
N GLY A 77 8.83 -1.23 12.43
CA GLY A 77 8.46 0.18 12.31
C GLY A 77 6.99 0.44 11.93
N VAL A 78 6.11 -0.57 11.96
CA VAL A 78 4.69 -0.32 11.68
C VAL A 78 4.08 0.55 12.76
N THR A 79 3.39 1.60 12.36
CA THR A 79 2.61 2.50 13.22
C THR A 79 1.17 2.57 12.76
N GLY A 80 0.31 3.17 13.57
CA GLY A 80 -1.10 3.40 13.22
C GLY A 80 -2.05 2.88 14.28
N ARG A 81 -3.30 2.70 13.88
CA ARG A 81 -4.37 2.36 14.81
C ARG A 81 -5.34 1.32 14.25
N VAL A 82 -6.00 0.65 15.17
CA VAL A 82 -7.13 -0.26 14.94
C VAL A 82 -8.31 0.25 15.74
N VAL A 83 -9.49 0.34 15.14
CA VAL A 83 -10.75 0.60 15.84
C VAL A 83 -11.57 -0.68 15.80
N LEU A 84 -11.74 -1.31 16.95
CA LEU A 84 -12.60 -2.48 17.10
C LEU A 84 -14.03 -2.06 17.40
N ALA A 85 -14.97 -2.55 16.62
CA ALA A 85 -16.39 -2.27 16.74
C ALA A 85 -17.22 -3.55 16.90
N GLU A 86 -18.43 -3.38 17.39
CA GLU A 86 -19.46 -4.42 17.41
C GLU A 86 -20.55 -4.07 16.39
N PRO A 87 -20.85 -4.96 15.44
CA PRO A 87 -20.15 -6.23 15.15
C PRO A 87 -18.74 -6.00 14.58
N VAL A 88 -17.87 -7.01 14.66
CA VAL A 88 -16.47 -6.95 14.24
C VAL A 88 -16.29 -6.51 12.77
N SER A 89 -17.28 -6.76 11.93
CA SER A 89 -17.31 -6.32 10.52
C SER A 89 -17.29 -4.79 10.34
N ARG A 90 -17.56 -4.02 11.39
CA ARG A 90 -17.45 -2.54 11.40
C ARG A 90 -16.08 -2.05 11.87
N SER A 91 -15.21 -2.96 12.26
CA SER A 91 -13.86 -2.61 12.69
C SER A 91 -13.05 -2.02 11.52
N THR A 92 -12.13 -1.12 11.84
CA THR A 92 -11.26 -0.49 10.84
C THR A 92 -9.81 -0.50 11.30
N LEU A 93 -8.89 -0.44 10.36
CA LEU A 93 -7.48 -0.21 10.62
C LEU A 93 -6.90 0.79 9.63
N GLU A 94 -5.93 1.56 10.12
CA GLU A 94 -5.08 2.43 9.33
C GLU A 94 -3.64 2.27 9.83
N LEU A 95 -2.76 1.74 8.98
CA LEU A 95 -1.37 1.46 9.33
C LEU A 95 -0.43 2.11 8.33
N SER A 96 0.76 2.43 8.80
CA SER A 96 1.87 2.94 7.99
C SER A 96 3.13 2.16 8.30
N LEU A 97 3.83 1.72 7.26
CA LEU A 97 5.14 1.08 7.32
C LEU A 97 6.16 1.97 6.63
N PRO A 98 7.00 2.71 7.36
CA PRO A 98 8.10 3.46 6.78
C PRO A 98 9.09 2.52 6.07
N LEU A 99 9.43 2.81 4.82
CA LEU A 99 10.30 1.94 4.02
C LEU A 99 11.77 1.96 4.48
N ASP A 100 12.19 3.02 5.17
CA ASP A 100 13.52 3.11 5.78
C ASP A 100 13.70 2.18 6.97
N SER A 101 12.59 1.75 7.62
CA SER A 101 12.57 0.75 8.69
C SER A 101 12.80 -0.68 8.22
N LEU A 102 12.75 -0.93 6.90
CA LEU A 102 13.00 -2.25 6.33
C LEU A 102 14.47 -2.63 6.48
N THR A 103 14.71 -3.81 7.02
CA THR A 103 16.03 -4.43 7.14
C THR A 103 16.12 -5.65 6.22
N VAL A 104 17.34 -6.00 5.83
CA VAL A 104 17.61 -7.14 4.93
C VAL A 104 18.57 -8.08 5.62
N ASP A 105 18.17 -9.35 5.74
CA ASP A 105 19.01 -10.45 6.20
C ASP A 105 19.75 -10.17 7.51
N GLU A 106 19.05 -9.60 8.49
CA GLU A 106 19.60 -9.51 9.85
C GLU A 106 19.99 -10.91 10.35
N PRO A 107 21.21 -11.12 10.88
CA PRO A 107 21.70 -12.44 11.19
C PRO A 107 20.77 -13.28 12.08
N ALA A 108 20.20 -12.67 13.12
CA ALA A 108 19.28 -13.36 14.02
C ALA A 108 17.98 -13.81 13.32
N ARG A 109 17.44 -12.97 12.44
CA ARG A 109 16.22 -13.28 11.68
C ARG A 109 16.48 -14.34 10.63
N ARG A 110 17.63 -14.26 9.95
CA ARG A 110 18.03 -15.23 8.95
C ARG A 110 18.27 -16.62 9.56
N ALA A 111 18.93 -16.69 10.72
CA ALA A 111 19.11 -17.94 11.45
C ALA A 111 17.79 -18.60 11.87
N GLY A 112 16.77 -17.81 12.18
CA GLY A 112 15.42 -18.30 12.51
C GLY A 112 14.54 -18.65 11.31
N ALA A 113 14.96 -18.33 10.08
CA ALA A 113 14.11 -18.48 8.89
C ALA A 113 14.11 -19.90 8.28
N GLY A 114 15.01 -20.79 8.74
CA GLY A 114 15.10 -22.18 8.29
C GLY A 114 16.21 -22.44 7.27
N SER A 115 16.33 -23.69 6.82
CA SER A 115 17.43 -24.17 5.98
C SER A 115 17.56 -23.49 4.62
N ASP A 116 16.47 -22.92 4.11
CA ASP A 116 16.45 -22.19 2.84
C ASP A 116 17.18 -20.85 2.90
N PHE A 117 17.57 -20.41 4.11
CA PHE A 117 18.22 -19.14 4.39
C PHE A 117 19.59 -19.31 5.08
N PRO A 118 20.55 -20.01 4.44
CA PRO A 118 21.87 -20.26 5.03
C PRO A 118 22.61 -18.95 5.29
N ASP A 119 23.50 -18.94 6.30
CA ASP A 119 24.32 -17.77 6.66
C ASP A 119 25.50 -17.59 5.68
N ASN A 120 25.19 -17.30 4.42
CA ASN A 120 26.15 -17.08 3.34
C ASN A 120 25.96 -15.74 2.62
N VAL A 121 25.22 -14.80 3.22
CA VAL A 121 24.97 -13.47 2.68
C VAL A 121 25.91 -12.46 3.32
N THR A 122 26.77 -11.83 2.53
CA THR A 122 27.71 -10.82 3.00
C THR A 122 27.06 -9.49 3.32
N GLY A 123 27.75 -8.58 4.00
CA GLY A 123 27.28 -7.21 4.19
C GLY A 123 27.02 -6.47 2.88
N ALA A 124 27.89 -6.67 1.88
CA ALA A 124 27.72 -6.07 0.56
C ALA A 124 26.47 -6.60 -0.17
N ASP A 125 26.16 -7.88 -0.04
CA ASP A 125 24.94 -8.49 -0.61
C ASP A 125 23.68 -7.89 0.04
N ARG A 126 23.67 -7.76 1.37
CA ARG A 126 22.57 -7.12 2.11
C ARG A 126 22.32 -5.70 1.67
N GLU A 127 23.37 -4.89 1.56
CA GLU A 127 23.28 -3.51 1.09
C GLU A 127 22.83 -3.43 -0.38
N GLY A 128 23.36 -4.31 -1.23
CA GLY A 128 22.94 -4.41 -2.63
C GLY A 128 21.46 -4.71 -2.76
N THR A 129 20.98 -5.72 -2.03
CA THR A 129 19.56 -6.09 -1.99
C THR A 129 18.71 -4.95 -1.45
N ARG A 130 19.13 -4.29 -0.39
CA ARG A 130 18.42 -3.14 0.16
C ARG A 130 18.31 -1.98 -0.85
N ARG A 131 19.40 -1.65 -1.54
CA ARG A 131 19.38 -0.60 -2.58
C ARG A 131 18.44 -0.95 -3.72
N ASN A 132 18.45 -2.19 -4.20
CA ASN A 132 17.56 -2.66 -5.26
C ASN A 132 16.10 -2.62 -4.80
N MET A 133 15.80 -3.10 -3.59
CA MET A 133 14.47 -3.12 -3.02
C MET A 133 13.89 -1.70 -2.85
N LEU A 134 14.65 -0.76 -2.32
CA LEU A 134 14.21 0.62 -2.09
C LEU A 134 14.31 1.51 -3.34
N GLY A 135 14.92 1.01 -4.41
CA GLY A 135 15.12 1.73 -5.66
C GLY A 135 13.84 1.92 -6.48
N PRO A 136 13.92 2.77 -7.54
CA PRO A 136 12.77 3.15 -8.36
C PRO A 136 12.18 1.97 -9.17
N ALA A 137 12.92 0.88 -9.32
CA ALA A 137 12.43 -0.30 -10.04
C ALA A 137 11.50 -1.19 -9.20
N LEU A 138 11.40 -0.99 -7.87
CA LEU A 138 10.56 -1.81 -7.00
C LEU A 138 9.73 -0.94 -6.04
N LEU A 139 10.30 -0.46 -4.92
CA LEU A 139 9.52 0.28 -3.92
C LEU A 139 9.57 1.80 -4.09
N ASP A 140 10.52 2.31 -4.86
CA ASP A 140 10.72 3.74 -5.14
C ASP A 140 10.62 4.63 -3.87
N ALA A 141 11.37 4.24 -2.84
CA ALA A 141 11.28 4.85 -1.52
C ALA A 141 11.60 6.35 -1.49
N ALA A 142 12.29 6.86 -2.50
CA ALA A 142 12.57 8.29 -2.64
C ALA A 142 11.30 9.10 -2.91
N ASN A 143 10.37 8.55 -3.69
CA ASN A 143 9.08 9.18 -4.01
C ASN A 143 7.95 8.71 -3.10
N PHE A 144 8.04 7.49 -2.59
CA PHE A 144 7.03 6.84 -1.74
C PHE A 144 7.70 6.31 -0.46
N PRO A 145 7.97 7.16 0.54
CA PRO A 145 8.77 6.79 1.71
C PRO A 145 8.08 5.83 2.68
N ALA A 146 6.78 5.58 2.51
CA ALA A 146 6.03 4.66 3.35
C ALA A 146 5.00 3.87 2.53
N MET A 147 4.71 2.67 3.00
CA MET A 147 3.57 1.87 2.58
C MET A 147 2.40 2.17 3.52
N HIS A 148 1.21 2.40 2.97
CA HIS A 148 0.00 2.66 3.75
C HIS A 148 -1.01 1.53 3.55
N LEU A 149 -1.62 1.10 4.66
CA LEU A 149 -2.59 0.04 4.69
C LEU A 149 -3.87 0.54 5.38
N ALA A 150 -5.02 0.31 4.74
CA ALA A 150 -6.32 0.65 5.31
C ALA A 150 -7.30 -0.49 5.07
N SER A 151 -8.11 -0.82 6.08
CA SER A 151 -9.16 -1.82 5.89
C SER A 151 -10.24 -1.31 4.93
N VAL A 152 -10.70 -2.18 4.06
CA VAL A 152 -11.85 -1.98 3.17
C VAL A 152 -13.06 -2.73 3.72
N ALA A 153 -12.83 -3.95 4.20
CA ALA A 153 -13.85 -4.81 4.81
C ALA A 153 -13.19 -5.75 5.82
N VAL A 154 -13.97 -6.11 6.85
CA VAL A 154 -13.63 -7.15 7.82
C VAL A 154 -14.70 -8.22 7.75
N ALA A 155 -14.31 -9.46 7.60
CA ALA A 155 -15.21 -10.61 7.54
C ALA A 155 -14.74 -11.73 8.46
N GLU A 156 -15.68 -12.38 9.11
CA GLU A 156 -15.43 -13.62 9.82
C GLU A 156 -15.93 -14.79 8.97
N ARG A 157 -15.10 -15.80 8.77
CA ARG A 157 -15.43 -17.01 8.03
C ARG A 157 -14.87 -18.20 8.79
N GLU A 158 -15.73 -19.15 9.14
CA GLU A 158 -15.33 -20.38 9.82
C GLU A 158 -14.51 -20.14 11.11
N GLY A 159 -14.83 -19.07 11.85
CA GLY A 159 -14.12 -18.70 13.08
C GLY A 159 -12.77 -18.00 12.87
N SER A 160 -12.43 -17.69 11.63
CA SER A 160 -11.21 -16.93 11.28
C SER A 160 -11.56 -15.54 10.75
N LEU A 161 -10.80 -14.54 11.15
CA LEU A 161 -10.95 -13.17 10.65
C LEU A 161 -10.14 -12.96 9.38
N TYR A 162 -10.73 -12.25 8.45
CA TYR A 162 -10.11 -11.82 7.20
C TYR A 162 -10.35 -10.33 7.00
N VAL A 163 -9.28 -9.59 6.75
CA VAL A 163 -9.36 -8.15 6.46
C VAL A 163 -9.01 -7.92 5.01
N THR A 164 -9.98 -7.46 4.22
CA THR A 164 -9.67 -6.90 2.91
C THR A 164 -8.98 -5.56 3.15
N THR A 165 -7.72 -5.49 2.78
CA THR A 165 -6.84 -4.36 3.06
C THR A 165 -6.41 -3.70 1.77
N ARG A 166 -6.65 -2.41 1.65
CA ARG A 166 -6.06 -1.59 0.60
C ARG A 166 -4.64 -1.25 0.99
N VAL A 167 -3.70 -1.67 0.15
CA VAL A 167 -2.27 -1.41 0.29
C VAL A 167 -1.86 -0.39 -0.75
N ASN A 168 -1.27 0.73 -0.30
CA ASN A 168 -0.65 1.72 -1.17
C ASN A 168 0.87 1.56 -1.07
N VAL A 169 1.50 1.12 -2.15
CA VAL A 169 2.95 0.88 -2.24
C VAL A 169 3.47 1.32 -3.61
N ALA A 170 4.58 2.04 -3.64
CA ALA A 170 5.22 2.53 -4.88
C ALA A 170 4.22 3.22 -5.84
N GLY A 171 3.28 4.01 -5.31
CA GLY A 171 2.23 4.69 -6.07
C GLY A 171 1.08 3.80 -6.55
N ASN A 172 1.11 2.49 -6.27
CA ASN A 172 0.03 1.56 -6.61
C ASN A 172 -0.92 1.37 -5.42
N ALA A 173 -2.22 1.40 -5.70
CA ALA A 173 -3.25 1.01 -4.74
C ALA A 173 -3.85 -0.34 -5.14
N ARG A 174 -3.77 -1.32 -4.26
CA ARG A 174 -4.28 -2.68 -4.48
C ARG A 174 -5.02 -3.17 -3.26
N GLU A 175 -5.91 -4.13 -3.44
CA GLU A 175 -6.62 -4.77 -2.34
C GLU A 175 -6.18 -6.23 -2.23
N ILE A 176 -5.78 -6.61 -1.03
CA ILE A 176 -5.40 -7.98 -0.67
C ILE A 176 -6.24 -8.44 0.52
N VAL A 177 -6.37 -9.74 0.67
CA VAL A 177 -7.05 -10.33 1.83
C VAL A 177 -6.01 -10.85 2.82
N VAL A 178 -6.04 -10.31 4.02
CA VAL A 178 -5.09 -10.66 5.10
C VAL A 178 -5.84 -11.47 6.16
N PRO A 179 -5.41 -12.72 6.44
CA PRO A 179 -5.92 -13.48 7.57
C PRO A 179 -5.40 -12.89 8.89
N VAL A 180 -6.25 -12.85 9.90
CA VAL A 180 -5.94 -12.26 11.21
C VAL A 180 -6.37 -13.22 12.33
N VAL A 181 -5.45 -13.52 13.21
CA VAL A 181 -5.75 -14.04 14.54
C VAL A 181 -5.54 -12.90 15.52
N MET A 182 -6.46 -12.71 16.47
CA MET A 182 -6.30 -11.66 17.46
C MET A 182 -6.74 -12.11 18.86
N GLU A 183 -6.08 -11.53 19.85
CA GLU A 183 -6.42 -11.67 21.27
C GLU A 183 -6.44 -10.30 21.94
N ILE A 184 -7.33 -10.15 22.93
CA ILE A 184 -7.44 -8.93 23.72
C ILE A 184 -7.37 -9.31 25.19
N GLN A 185 -6.39 -8.74 25.88
CA GLN A 185 -6.23 -8.94 27.31
C GLN A 185 -5.74 -7.64 27.99
N GLY A 186 -6.41 -7.23 29.05
CA GLY A 186 -5.95 -6.10 29.88
C GLY A 186 -5.77 -4.77 29.11
N GLY A 187 -6.58 -4.52 28.06
CA GLY A 187 -6.45 -3.33 27.23
C GLY A 187 -5.34 -3.40 26.18
N THR A 188 -4.70 -4.56 26.04
CA THR A 188 -3.75 -4.85 24.97
C THR A 188 -4.41 -5.76 23.93
N LEU A 189 -4.30 -5.36 22.66
CA LEU A 189 -4.68 -6.15 21.50
C LEU A 189 -3.40 -6.70 20.88
N VAL A 190 -3.36 -8.00 20.64
CA VAL A 190 -2.31 -8.66 19.86
C VAL A 190 -2.95 -9.26 18.63
N ALA A 191 -2.43 -8.93 17.45
CA ALA A 191 -2.87 -9.47 16.17
C ALA A 191 -1.69 -10.08 15.43
N TRP A 192 -1.89 -11.26 14.82
CA TRP A 192 -0.86 -11.94 14.03
C TRP A 192 -1.47 -12.76 12.90
N GLY A 193 -0.63 -13.11 11.94
CA GLY A 193 -1.01 -13.96 10.82
C GLY A 193 0.16 -14.25 9.90
N GLU A 194 -0.06 -15.23 9.06
CA GLU A 194 0.85 -15.60 7.96
C GLU A 194 0.04 -15.77 6.69
N PHE A 195 0.57 -15.27 5.57
CA PHE A 195 -0.07 -15.39 4.27
C PHE A 195 0.95 -15.26 3.15
N THR A 196 0.54 -15.65 1.95
CA THR A 196 1.31 -15.43 0.73
C THR A 196 0.62 -14.35 -0.10
N VAL A 197 1.41 -13.42 -0.65
CA VAL A 197 0.97 -12.39 -1.58
C VAL A 197 1.95 -12.37 -2.75
N THR A 198 1.45 -12.04 -3.94
CA THR A 198 2.30 -11.92 -5.12
C THR A 198 2.70 -10.47 -5.39
N HIS A 199 3.82 -10.28 -6.10
CA HIS A 199 4.20 -8.95 -6.58
C HIS A 199 3.08 -8.32 -7.43
N ALA A 200 2.44 -9.10 -8.29
CA ALA A 200 1.34 -8.63 -9.14
C ALA A 200 0.13 -8.16 -8.33
N GLU A 201 -0.25 -8.85 -7.25
CA GLU A 201 -1.32 -8.41 -6.33
C GLU A 201 -0.98 -7.08 -5.67
N LEU A 202 0.30 -6.78 -5.45
CA LEU A 202 0.77 -5.48 -4.94
C LEU A 202 0.97 -4.43 -6.04
N GLY A 203 0.78 -4.78 -7.32
CA GLY A 203 1.04 -3.90 -8.45
C GLY A 203 2.53 -3.67 -8.71
N LEU A 204 3.38 -4.58 -8.25
CA LEU A 204 4.83 -4.56 -8.41
C LEU A 204 5.27 -5.59 -9.44
N ALA A 205 6.49 -5.43 -9.95
CA ALA A 205 7.16 -6.45 -10.76
C ALA A 205 8.31 -7.07 -9.94
N PRO A 206 8.49 -8.39 -9.97
CA PRO A 206 9.62 -9.02 -9.32
C PRO A 206 10.96 -8.47 -9.84
N PHE A 207 11.89 -8.20 -8.94
CA PHE A 207 13.23 -7.80 -9.34
C PHE A 207 13.88 -8.89 -10.19
N SER A 208 14.47 -8.51 -11.31
CA SER A 208 15.15 -9.45 -12.19
C SER A 208 16.37 -8.83 -12.86
N VAL A 209 17.38 -9.66 -13.14
CA VAL A 209 18.61 -9.30 -13.85
C VAL A 209 18.93 -10.35 -14.92
N ALA A 210 19.90 -10.05 -15.78
CA ALA A 210 20.33 -10.93 -16.86
C ALA A 210 19.15 -11.44 -17.71
N MET A 211 18.26 -10.51 -18.14
CA MET A 211 17.07 -10.82 -18.95
C MET A 211 16.15 -11.88 -18.31
N GLY A 212 16.00 -11.84 -16.98
CA GLY A 212 15.13 -12.77 -16.23
C GLY A 212 15.80 -14.09 -15.84
N ALA A 213 17.07 -14.30 -16.20
CA ALA A 213 17.79 -15.53 -15.85
C ALA A 213 18.04 -15.66 -14.34
N LEU A 214 18.16 -14.55 -13.62
CA LEU A 214 18.11 -14.48 -12.15
C LEU A 214 17.03 -13.50 -11.77
N ARG A 215 16.05 -13.94 -11.02
CA ARG A 215 14.91 -13.14 -10.59
C ARG A 215 14.45 -13.55 -9.19
N VAL A 216 13.64 -12.70 -8.59
CA VAL A 216 12.85 -13.00 -7.39
C VAL A 216 11.60 -13.77 -7.82
N ARG A 217 11.19 -14.74 -7.04
CA ARG A 217 9.93 -15.48 -7.21
C ARG A 217 8.74 -14.52 -7.10
N GLU A 218 7.65 -14.85 -7.77
CA GLU A 218 6.45 -14.00 -7.78
C GLU A 218 5.83 -13.90 -6.39
N ASP A 219 5.82 -14.99 -5.65
CA ASP A 219 5.21 -15.08 -4.33
C ASP A 219 6.16 -14.62 -3.21
N LEU A 220 5.61 -13.89 -2.28
CA LEU A 220 6.20 -13.41 -1.03
C LEU A 220 5.48 -14.06 0.14
N GLN A 221 6.21 -14.67 1.06
CA GLN A 221 5.64 -15.20 2.30
C GLN A 221 5.76 -14.15 3.40
N VAL A 222 4.62 -13.72 3.91
CA VAL A 222 4.53 -12.66 4.93
C VAL A 222 4.08 -13.28 6.25
N ALA A 223 4.81 -12.98 7.31
CA ALA A 223 4.40 -13.21 8.69
C ALA A 223 4.40 -11.89 9.44
N TYR A 224 3.41 -11.66 10.29
CA TYR A 224 3.34 -10.43 11.09
C TYR A 224 2.80 -10.68 12.49
N ARG A 225 3.24 -9.85 13.42
CA ARG A 225 2.70 -9.68 14.77
C ARG A 225 2.65 -8.21 15.12
N LEU A 226 1.49 -7.75 15.55
CA LEU A 226 1.27 -6.37 15.98
C LEU A 226 0.74 -6.38 17.41
N VAL A 227 1.26 -5.48 18.24
CA VAL A 227 0.74 -5.21 19.57
C VAL A 227 0.21 -3.80 19.62
N ALA A 228 -1.03 -3.65 20.04
CA ALA A 228 -1.66 -2.35 20.17
C ALA A 228 -2.22 -2.16 21.58
N ARG A 229 -2.17 -0.95 22.08
CA ARG A 229 -2.75 -0.58 23.38
C ARG A 229 -3.99 0.27 23.18
N LYS A 230 -4.94 0.06 24.07
CA LYS A 230 -6.14 0.87 24.14
C LYS A 230 -5.75 2.35 24.25
N ALA A 231 -6.26 3.18 23.31
CA ALA A 231 -6.08 4.62 23.39
C ALA A 231 -6.89 5.15 24.58
N ASN A 232 -6.25 5.98 25.40
CA ASN A 232 -6.95 6.73 26.44
C ASN A 232 -7.76 7.83 25.75
N THR A 233 -9.04 7.78 25.95
CA THR A 233 -10.00 8.81 25.48
C THR A 233 -9.96 9.99 26.44
#